data_00a0fbc2247ec7b4997f3a39fdb5225e
#
_entry.id   00a0fbc2247ec7b4997f3a39fdb5225e
#
_cell.length_a   1.000
_cell.length_b   1.000
_cell.length_c   1.000
_cell.angle_alpha   90.00
_cell.angle_beta   90.00
_cell.angle_gamma   90.00
#
_symmetry.space_group_name_H-M   'P 1'
#
loop_
_entity.id
_entity.type
_entity.pdbx_description
1 polymer ?
#
loop_
_entity_poly.entity_id
_entity_poly.type
_entity_poly.pdbx_seq_one_letter_code
_entity_poly.pdbx_strand_id
1 'polypeptide(L)'
;MRITDVKVTVWEWKDVPPTRYTLRVKTGSRTAQMALVRIITDEGLEGHAFLGSALSALGNDPNLIIERFKPMLVGQDPLARERIWQSISGWAMGGIMRVIGAIDVALWDLAAKAAGVPVHRLMGSFRESVPAYASSAVFESAEEYAQEAVSFKEKGWTAYKIHPPAIPELDIKICEAVRVAVGDDYRIMLDSTWSYDYPNALRVG
;
A
#
# COMPACT_ATOMS: atom_id res chain seq x y z
N MET A 1 -15.53 -24.77 -10.45
CA MET A 1 -14.33 -23.94 -10.70
C MET A 1 -13.15 -24.47 -9.90
N ARG A 2 -12.01 -24.62 -10.53
CA ARG A 2 -10.74 -25.08 -9.91
C ARG A 2 -9.59 -24.22 -10.36
N ILE A 3 -8.65 -23.93 -9.46
CA ILE A 3 -7.40 -23.25 -9.82
C ILE A 3 -6.56 -24.19 -10.67
N THR A 4 -6.21 -23.77 -11.88
CA THR A 4 -5.38 -24.54 -12.81
C THR A 4 -3.95 -24.05 -12.85
N ASP A 5 -3.73 -22.75 -12.61
CA ASP A 5 -2.38 -22.16 -12.63
C ASP A 5 -2.29 -20.91 -11.75
N VAL A 6 -1.07 -20.59 -11.34
CA VAL A 6 -0.69 -19.29 -10.73
C VAL A 6 0.52 -18.76 -11.48
N LYS A 7 0.41 -17.53 -11.96
CA LYS A 7 1.47 -16.85 -12.71
C LYS A 7 1.85 -15.54 -12.04
N VAL A 8 3.13 -15.19 -12.14
CA VAL A 8 3.66 -13.91 -11.67
C VAL A 8 4.40 -13.25 -12.81
N THR A 9 3.99 -12.04 -13.16
CA THR A 9 4.67 -11.20 -14.16
C THR A 9 5.34 -10.04 -13.42
N VAL A 10 6.65 -9.86 -13.59
CA VAL A 10 7.42 -8.82 -12.90
C VAL A 10 7.76 -7.72 -13.90
N TRP A 11 7.55 -6.47 -13.49
CA TRP A 11 8.06 -5.28 -14.16
C TRP A 11 9.13 -4.62 -13.31
N GLU A 12 10.11 -4.04 -13.96
CA GLU A 12 11.21 -3.34 -13.34
C GLU A 12 11.34 -1.93 -13.90
N TRP A 13 11.58 -0.96 -13.03
CA TRP A 13 11.94 0.41 -13.39
C TRP A 13 13.31 0.71 -12.82
N LYS A 14 14.16 1.28 -13.68
CA LYS A 14 15.46 1.83 -13.30
C LYS A 14 15.31 3.34 -13.08
N ASP A 15 16.22 3.90 -12.30
CA ASP A 15 16.31 5.35 -12.07
C ASP A 15 15.04 5.99 -11.47
N VAL A 16 14.35 5.26 -10.61
CA VAL A 16 13.22 5.82 -9.85
C VAL A 16 13.73 6.93 -8.93
N PRO A 17 13.12 8.13 -8.99
CA PRO A 17 13.50 9.21 -8.09
C PRO A 17 13.38 8.77 -6.63
N PRO A 18 14.36 9.08 -5.77
CA PRO A 18 14.28 8.71 -4.36
C PRO A 18 13.14 9.48 -3.70
N THR A 19 12.06 8.78 -3.38
CA THR A 19 10.97 9.33 -2.56
C THR A 19 11.19 8.89 -1.12
N ARG A 20 11.23 9.84 -0.18
CA ARG A 20 11.40 9.57 1.24
C ARG A 20 10.11 9.87 1.98
N TYR A 21 9.69 8.95 2.84
CA TYR A 21 8.59 9.15 3.79
C TYR A 21 9.09 9.27 5.24
N THR A 22 10.41 9.16 5.46
CA THR A 22 11.11 9.39 6.72
C THR A 22 12.62 9.49 6.45
N LEU A 23 13.33 10.30 7.23
CA LEU A 23 14.80 10.38 7.15
C LEU A 23 15.49 9.12 7.71
N ARG A 24 14.82 8.33 8.54
CA ARG A 24 15.37 7.11 9.15
C ARG A 24 15.53 5.97 8.17
N VAL A 25 14.69 5.91 7.14
CA VAL A 25 14.75 4.87 6.10
C VAL A 25 15.53 5.42 4.92
N LYS A 26 16.73 4.89 4.71
CA LYS A 26 17.47 5.14 3.47
C LYS A 26 16.76 4.38 2.35
N THR A 27 16.09 5.07 1.47
CA THR A 27 15.58 4.49 0.23
C THR A 27 16.77 4.18 -0.68
N GLY A 28 17.29 2.95 -0.56
CA GLY A 28 18.58 2.60 -1.18
C GLY A 28 18.49 1.97 -2.55
N SER A 29 17.32 1.62 -3.04
CA SER A 29 17.23 0.97 -4.34
C SER A 29 16.89 1.98 -5.43
N ARG A 30 17.77 2.12 -6.41
CA ARG A 30 17.49 2.82 -7.67
C ARG A 30 16.65 1.98 -8.63
N THR A 31 16.38 0.73 -8.26
CA THR A 31 15.55 -0.22 -9.02
C THR A 31 14.30 -0.53 -8.21
N ALA A 32 13.15 -0.24 -8.77
CA ALA A 32 11.86 -0.62 -8.21
C ALA A 32 11.24 -1.74 -9.05
N GLN A 33 10.55 -2.65 -8.40
CA GLN A 33 9.87 -3.76 -9.05
C GLN A 33 8.44 -3.87 -8.54
N MET A 34 7.54 -4.20 -9.44
CA MET A 34 6.16 -4.55 -9.15
C MET A 34 5.80 -5.82 -9.91
N ALA A 35 5.02 -6.68 -9.30
CA ALA A 35 4.54 -7.87 -9.97
C ALA A 35 3.00 -7.90 -10.03
N LEU A 36 2.47 -8.54 -11.07
CA LEU A 36 1.09 -8.97 -11.16
C LEU A 36 1.01 -10.47 -10.87
N VAL A 37 0.29 -10.80 -9.82
CA VAL A 37 -0.10 -12.16 -9.49
C VAL A 37 -1.41 -12.47 -10.21
N ARG A 38 -1.46 -13.60 -10.92
CA ARG A 38 -2.66 -14.09 -11.59
C ARG A 38 -2.99 -15.49 -11.11
N ILE A 39 -4.21 -15.71 -10.64
CA ILE A 39 -4.77 -17.02 -10.29
C ILE A 39 -5.74 -17.39 -11.41
N ILE A 40 -5.46 -18.47 -12.10
CA ILE A 40 -6.17 -18.90 -13.31
C ILE A 40 -7.02 -20.13 -12.99
N THR A 41 -8.23 -20.18 -13.55
CA THR A 41 -9.17 -21.27 -13.31
C THR A 41 -9.51 -22.05 -14.59
N ASP A 42 -10.06 -23.25 -14.42
CA ASP A 42 -10.58 -24.13 -15.49
C ASP A 42 -11.80 -23.54 -16.22
N GLU A 43 -12.45 -22.53 -15.64
CA GLU A 43 -13.60 -21.84 -16.26
C GLU A 43 -13.20 -20.56 -17.02
N GLY A 44 -11.87 -20.29 -17.13
CA GLY A 44 -11.33 -19.12 -17.85
C GLY A 44 -11.39 -17.81 -17.07
N LEU A 45 -11.86 -17.82 -15.81
CA LEU A 45 -11.77 -16.65 -14.93
C LEU A 45 -10.37 -16.52 -14.36
N GLU A 46 -9.90 -15.28 -14.24
CA GLU A 46 -8.63 -14.93 -13.62
C GLU A 46 -8.83 -13.93 -12.48
N GLY A 47 -8.18 -14.20 -11.34
CA GLY A 47 -8.03 -13.25 -10.23
C GLY A 47 -6.68 -12.56 -10.28
N HIS A 48 -6.67 -11.26 -9.98
CA HIS A 48 -5.49 -10.41 -10.13
C HIS A 48 -5.17 -9.67 -8.84
N ALA A 49 -3.87 -9.55 -8.54
CA ALA A 49 -3.37 -8.68 -7.48
C ALA A 49 -1.98 -8.14 -7.83
N PHE A 50 -1.69 -6.90 -7.43
CA PHE A 50 -0.33 -6.40 -7.45
C PHE A 50 0.45 -6.87 -6.22
N LEU A 51 1.74 -7.12 -6.40
CA LEU A 51 2.70 -7.46 -5.36
C LEU A 51 3.89 -6.50 -5.47
N GLY A 52 4.31 -5.96 -4.33
CA GLY A 52 5.44 -5.04 -4.26
C GLY A 52 5.03 -3.58 -4.19
N SER A 53 6.01 -2.72 -4.35
CA SER A 53 5.83 -1.28 -4.40
C SER A 53 6.77 -0.67 -5.44
N ALA A 54 6.37 0.46 -6.02
CA ALA A 54 7.20 1.20 -6.97
C ALA A 54 8.47 1.82 -6.34
N LEU A 55 8.82 1.47 -5.11
CA LEU A 55 9.92 2.06 -4.33
C LEU A 55 11.05 1.09 -4.00
N SER A 56 10.87 -0.22 -4.23
CA SER A 56 11.86 -1.24 -3.86
C SER A 56 11.81 -2.46 -4.78
N ALA A 57 12.87 -3.25 -4.77
CA ALA A 57 12.89 -4.54 -5.41
C ALA A 57 12.01 -5.56 -4.66
N LEU A 58 11.47 -6.52 -5.39
CA LEU A 58 10.63 -7.60 -4.85
C LEU A 58 11.44 -8.68 -4.10
N GLY A 59 12.75 -8.77 -4.37
CA GLY A 59 13.57 -9.85 -3.82
C GLY A 59 13.07 -11.22 -4.27
N ASN A 60 12.89 -12.13 -3.31
CA ASN A 60 12.47 -13.51 -3.60
C ASN A 60 10.95 -13.73 -3.64
N ASP A 61 10.14 -12.69 -3.46
CA ASP A 61 8.68 -12.82 -3.35
C ASP A 61 8.01 -13.50 -4.55
N PRO A 62 8.36 -13.18 -5.82
CA PRO A 62 7.80 -13.89 -6.98
C PRO A 62 8.08 -15.39 -6.96
N ASN A 63 9.30 -15.79 -6.59
CA ASN A 63 9.68 -17.20 -6.49
C ASN A 63 8.92 -17.91 -5.38
N LEU A 64 8.71 -17.24 -4.23
CA LEU A 64 7.91 -17.81 -3.14
C LEU A 64 6.48 -18.15 -3.59
N ILE A 65 5.87 -17.30 -4.40
CA ILE A 65 4.55 -17.62 -4.97
C ILE A 65 4.61 -18.86 -5.84
N ILE A 66 5.57 -18.95 -6.73
CA ILE A 66 5.65 -20.03 -7.72
C ILE A 66 6.11 -21.36 -7.08
N GLU A 67 7.15 -21.32 -6.26
CA GLU A 67 7.76 -22.55 -5.74
C GLU A 67 7.00 -23.11 -4.52
N ARG A 68 6.47 -22.24 -3.67
CA ARG A 68 5.83 -22.66 -2.43
C ARG A 68 4.30 -22.64 -2.49
N PHE A 69 3.69 -21.51 -2.90
CA PHE A 69 2.24 -21.33 -2.77
C PHE A 69 1.47 -21.92 -3.96
N LYS A 70 1.98 -21.83 -5.17
CA LYS A 70 1.32 -22.40 -6.35
C LYS A 70 0.99 -23.88 -6.18
N PRO A 71 1.88 -24.78 -5.68
CA PRO A 71 1.54 -26.20 -5.45
C PRO A 71 0.41 -26.38 -4.41
N MET A 72 0.25 -25.46 -3.46
CA MET A 72 -0.80 -25.50 -2.45
C MET A 72 -2.16 -25.00 -2.99
N LEU A 73 -2.14 -24.16 -4.02
CA LEU A 73 -3.31 -23.50 -4.59
C LEU A 73 -3.91 -24.28 -5.76
N VAL A 74 -3.08 -24.85 -6.62
CA VAL A 74 -3.55 -25.59 -7.80
C VAL A 74 -4.41 -26.78 -7.38
N GLY A 75 -5.56 -26.94 -8.04
CA GLY A 75 -6.58 -27.94 -7.73
C GLY A 75 -7.57 -27.52 -6.64
N GLN A 76 -7.32 -26.43 -5.90
CA GLN A 76 -8.25 -25.92 -4.90
C GLN A 76 -9.45 -25.21 -5.57
N ASP A 77 -10.56 -25.16 -4.83
CA ASP A 77 -11.68 -24.28 -5.16
C ASP A 77 -11.34 -22.86 -4.74
N PRO A 78 -11.21 -21.89 -5.69
CA PRO A 78 -10.85 -20.51 -5.37
C PRO A 78 -11.90 -19.78 -4.53
N LEU A 79 -13.15 -20.26 -4.50
CA LEU A 79 -14.22 -19.67 -3.69
C LEU A 79 -14.14 -20.11 -2.22
N ALA A 80 -13.42 -21.19 -1.92
CA ALA A 80 -13.11 -21.61 -0.55
C ALA A 80 -11.99 -20.78 0.07
N ARG A 81 -12.05 -19.44 -0.02
CA ARG A 81 -11.01 -18.50 0.36
C ARG A 81 -10.55 -18.65 1.80
N GLU A 82 -11.48 -18.80 2.75
CA GLU A 82 -11.15 -18.97 4.15
C GLU A 82 -10.31 -20.24 4.39
N ARG A 83 -10.66 -21.35 3.75
CA ARG A 83 -9.88 -22.57 3.83
C ARG A 83 -8.46 -22.40 3.26
N ILE A 84 -8.34 -21.69 2.11
CA ILE A 84 -7.03 -21.37 1.53
C ILE A 84 -6.25 -20.46 2.49
N TRP A 85 -6.87 -19.41 3.01
CA TRP A 85 -6.24 -18.51 3.99
C TRP A 85 -5.70 -19.29 5.20
N GLN A 86 -6.49 -20.14 5.81
CA GLN A 86 -6.06 -20.96 6.95
C GLN A 86 -4.85 -21.86 6.60
N SER A 87 -4.77 -22.36 5.37
CA SER A 87 -3.64 -23.19 4.94
C SER A 87 -2.34 -22.42 4.72
N ILE A 88 -2.42 -21.13 4.35
CA ILE A 88 -1.24 -20.32 4.01
C ILE A 88 -0.87 -19.27 5.05
N SER A 89 -1.80 -18.82 5.89
CA SER A 89 -1.59 -17.72 6.85
C SER A 89 -0.53 -18.03 7.92
N GLY A 90 -0.33 -19.27 8.29
CA GLY A 90 0.73 -19.69 9.22
C GLY A 90 2.15 -19.31 8.77
N TRP A 91 2.36 -19.13 7.47
CA TRP A 91 3.63 -18.66 6.90
C TRP A 91 3.89 -17.16 7.10
N ALA A 92 2.89 -16.39 7.51
CA ALA A 92 3.02 -14.95 7.77
C ALA A 92 4.07 -14.63 8.83
N MET A 93 4.29 -15.52 9.79
CA MET A 93 5.31 -15.36 10.84
C MET A 93 6.74 -15.26 10.27
N GLY A 94 6.98 -15.73 9.06
CA GLY A 94 8.25 -15.59 8.34
C GLY A 94 8.46 -14.26 7.61
N GLY A 95 7.61 -13.24 7.85
CA GLY A 95 7.74 -11.92 7.21
C GLY A 95 7.22 -11.85 5.77
N ILE A 96 6.50 -12.86 5.30
CA ILE A 96 6.00 -12.95 3.92
C ILE A 96 4.53 -12.55 3.77
N MET A 97 4.00 -11.77 4.72
CA MET A 97 2.59 -11.33 4.73
C MET A 97 2.17 -10.67 3.40
N ARG A 98 3.04 -9.89 2.78
CA ARG A 98 2.72 -9.23 1.50
C ARG A 98 2.49 -10.23 0.35
N VAL A 99 3.20 -11.36 0.36
CA VAL A 99 3.02 -12.44 -0.62
C VAL A 99 1.66 -13.12 -0.41
N ILE A 100 1.35 -13.45 0.84
CA ILE A 100 0.07 -14.05 1.24
C ILE A 100 -1.08 -13.09 0.92
N GLY A 101 -0.91 -11.80 1.24
CA GLY A 101 -1.89 -10.75 0.93
C GLY A 101 -2.17 -10.61 -0.57
N ALA A 102 -1.14 -10.71 -1.43
CA ALA A 102 -1.35 -10.68 -2.87
C ALA A 102 -2.16 -11.90 -3.37
N ILE A 103 -1.91 -13.08 -2.81
CA ILE A 103 -2.71 -14.28 -3.12
C ILE A 103 -4.17 -14.08 -2.68
N ASP A 104 -4.39 -13.59 -1.46
CA ASP A 104 -5.73 -13.35 -0.91
C ASP A 104 -6.52 -12.31 -1.73
N VAL A 105 -5.88 -11.19 -2.08
CA VAL A 105 -6.51 -10.16 -2.94
C VAL A 105 -6.87 -10.73 -4.31
N ALA A 106 -6.01 -11.56 -4.92
CA ALA A 106 -6.32 -12.19 -6.20
C ALA A 106 -7.51 -13.17 -6.08
N LEU A 107 -7.65 -13.89 -4.97
CA LEU A 107 -8.80 -14.75 -4.69
C LEU A 107 -10.08 -13.94 -4.47
N TRP A 108 -10.01 -12.78 -3.82
CA TRP A 108 -11.15 -11.86 -3.69
C TRP A 108 -11.59 -11.28 -5.04
N ASP A 109 -10.63 -10.86 -5.88
CA ASP A 109 -10.91 -10.37 -7.23
C ASP A 109 -11.59 -11.44 -8.09
N LEU A 110 -11.11 -12.69 -8.03
CA LEU A 110 -11.68 -13.83 -8.73
C LEU A 110 -13.11 -14.13 -8.24
N ALA A 111 -13.34 -14.14 -6.93
CA ALA A 111 -14.65 -14.40 -6.36
C ALA A 111 -15.66 -13.31 -6.75
N ALA A 112 -15.25 -12.05 -6.79
CA ALA A 112 -16.09 -10.95 -7.22
C ALA A 112 -16.45 -11.06 -8.72
N LYS A 113 -15.50 -11.44 -9.57
CA LYS A 113 -15.72 -11.72 -10.99
C LYS A 113 -16.66 -12.90 -11.19
N ALA A 114 -16.49 -13.98 -10.44
CA ALA A 114 -17.38 -15.14 -10.49
C ALA A 114 -18.83 -14.80 -10.06
N ALA A 115 -18.97 -13.88 -9.11
CA ALA A 115 -20.28 -13.39 -8.67
C ALA A 115 -20.85 -12.26 -9.57
N GLY A 116 -20.10 -11.76 -10.55
CA GLY A 116 -20.51 -10.66 -11.42
C GLY A 116 -20.68 -9.32 -10.71
N VAL A 117 -20.00 -9.09 -9.58
CA VAL A 117 -20.09 -7.87 -8.78
C VAL A 117 -18.70 -7.32 -8.42
N PRO A 118 -18.54 -6.01 -8.18
CA PRO A 118 -17.29 -5.47 -7.66
C PRO A 118 -16.98 -6.00 -6.25
N VAL A 119 -15.70 -6.10 -5.90
CA VAL A 119 -15.24 -6.59 -4.57
C VAL A 119 -15.92 -5.86 -3.41
N HIS A 120 -16.07 -4.53 -3.49
CA HIS A 120 -16.70 -3.76 -2.42
C HIS A 120 -18.17 -4.16 -2.18
N ARG A 121 -18.89 -4.58 -3.23
CA ARG A 121 -20.27 -5.10 -3.09
C ARG A 121 -20.28 -6.49 -2.47
N LEU A 122 -19.34 -7.34 -2.86
CA LEU A 122 -19.20 -8.66 -2.24
C LEU A 122 -18.87 -8.55 -0.73
N MET A 123 -18.21 -7.47 -0.32
CA MET A 123 -17.86 -7.17 1.09
C MET A 123 -18.96 -6.40 1.84
N GLY A 124 -20.11 -6.09 1.23
CA GLY A 124 -21.26 -5.48 1.92
C GLY A 124 -21.55 -4.02 1.61
N SER A 125 -20.79 -3.34 0.75
CA SER A 125 -21.11 -2.00 0.21
C SER A 125 -21.53 -0.94 1.23
N PHE A 126 -20.72 -0.72 2.29
CA PHE A 126 -21.05 0.29 3.29
C PHE A 126 -21.06 1.72 2.70
N ARG A 127 -20.20 2.01 1.72
CA ARG A 127 -20.11 3.33 1.07
C ARG A 127 -19.69 3.21 -0.39
N GLU A 128 -20.09 4.19 -1.21
CA GLU A 128 -19.76 4.26 -2.64
C GLU A 128 -18.54 5.14 -2.93
N SER A 129 -18.18 6.00 -1.98
CA SER A 129 -17.00 6.86 -2.07
C SER A 129 -16.27 6.95 -0.75
N VAL A 130 -14.97 7.19 -0.82
CA VAL A 130 -14.09 7.34 0.35
C VAL A 130 -13.38 8.69 0.24
N PRO A 131 -13.39 9.54 1.31
CA PRO A 131 -12.61 10.76 1.33
C PRO A 131 -11.12 10.43 1.15
N ALA A 132 -10.46 11.16 0.27
CA ALA A 132 -9.02 11.04 0.04
C ALA A 132 -8.29 12.28 0.56
N TYR A 133 -7.02 12.11 0.86
CA TYR A 133 -6.10 13.20 1.21
C TYR A 133 -4.85 13.15 0.31
N ALA A 134 -4.24 14.30 0.09
CA ALA A 134 -2.92 14.38 -0.52
C ALA A 134 -1.85 14.07 0.51
N SER A 135 -0.81 13.32 0.13
CA SER A 135 0.26 12.88 1.03
C SER A 135 1.61 13.36 0.54
N SER A 136 2.35 14.11 1.38
CA SER A 136 3.69 14.59 1.03
C SER A 136 4.73 13.46 1.02
N ALA A 137 5.86 13.75 0.37
CA ALA A 137 7.15 13.16 0.71
C ALA A 137 7.81 13.96 1.87
N VAL A 138 9.03 13.58 2.26
CA VAL A 138 9.87 14.41 3.15
C VAL A 138 10.56 15.48 2.31
N PHE A 139 10.36 16.75 2.68
CA PHE A 139 11.02 17.92 2.10
C PHE A 139 12.12 18.44 3.01
N GLU A 140 12.89 19.40 2.52
CA GLU A 140 14.03 19.97 3.22
C GLU A 140 13.66 21.18 4.09
N SER A 141 12.57 21.86 3.75
CA SER A 141 12.13 23.07 4.47
C SER A 141 10.64 23.05 4.79
N ALA A 142 10.23 23.79 5.81
CA ALA A 142 8.83 23.99 6.17
C ALA A 142 8.04 24.72 5.07
N GLU A 143 8.71 25.58 4.33
CA GLU A 143 8.16 26.37 3.23
C GLU A 143 7.73 25.45 2.07
N GLU A 144 8.51 24.41 1.76
CA GLU A 144 8.17 23.44 0.71
C GLU A 144 6.88 22.67 1.05
N TYR A 145 6.72 22.24 2.31
CA TYR A 145 5.48 21.62 2.78
C TYR A 145 4.30 22.58 2.68
N ALA A 146 4.48 23.83 3.08
CA ALA A 146 3.43 24.84 3.03
C ALA A 146 3.00 25.12 1.58
N GLN A 147 3.94 25.29 0.66
CA GLN A 147 3.67 25.49 -0.77
C GLN A 147 2.95 24.31 -1.40
N GLU A 148 3.39 23.08 -1.11
CA GLU A 148 2.72 21.88 -1.61
C GLU A 148 1.29 21.77 -1.06
N ALA A 149 1.09 22.01 0.24
CA ALA A 149 -0.23 21.97 0.87
C ALA A 149 -1.20 22.99 0.24
N VAL A 150 -0.75 24.23 -0.03
CA VAL A 150 -1.53 25.26 -0.74
C VAL A 150 -1.88 24.77 -2.15
N SER A 151 -0.92 24.23 -2.91
CA SER A 151 -1.15 23.71 -4.25
C SER A 151 -2.22 22.60 -4.27
N PHE A 152 -2.23 21.71 -3.28
CA PHE A 152 -3.28 20.68 -3.18
C PHE A 152 -4.63 21.27 -2.78
N LYS A 153 -4.66 22.23 -1.85
CA LYS A 153 -5.89 22.94 -1.48
C LYS A 153 -6.53 23.63 -2.68
N GLU A 154 -5.74 24.33 -3.50
CA GLU A 154 -6.20 24.99 -4.72
C GLU A 154 -6.74 24.00 -5.77
N LYS A 155 -6.21 22.78 -5.81
CA LYS A 155 -6.70 21.69 -6.66
C LYS A 155 -7.96 21.00 -6.11
N GLY A 156 -8.50 21.47 -4.98
CA GLY A 156 -9.73 20.95 -4.39
C GLY A 156 -9.55 19.75 -3.44
N TRP A 157 -8.33 19.41 -3.06
CA TRP A 157 -8.12 18.40 -2.02
C TRP A 157 -8.58 18.94 -0.66
N THR A 158 -9.25 18.10 0.13
CA THR A 158 -9.85 18.49 1.41
C THR A 158 -8.98 18.24 2.62
N ALA A 159 -7.85 17.57 2.43
CA ALA A 159 -6.91 17.25 3.49
C ALA A 159 -5.50 17.02 2.93
N TYR A 160 -4.51 17.29 3.78
CA TYR A 160 -3.09 17.09 3.47
C TYR A 160 -2.39 16.33 4.60
N LYS A 161 -1.63 15.28 4.27
CA LYS A 161 -0.85 14.50 5.21
C LYS A 161 0.64 14.79 5.04
N ILE A 162 1.24 15.27 6.11
CA ILE A 162 2.66 15.59 6.22
C ILE A 162 3.42 14.31 6.58
N HIS A 163 4.44 13.93 5.79
CA HIS A 163 5.49 13.03 6.24
C HIS A 163 6.69 13.86 6.69
N PRO A 164 6.87 14.07 8.00
CA PRO A 164 7.90 14.96 8.51
C PRO A 164 9.27 14.26 8.59
N PRO A 165 10.36 15.04 8.82
CA PRO A 165 11.69 14.50 9.10
C PRO A 165 11.77 13.57 10.32
N ALA A 166 10.75 13.57 11.17
CA ALA A 166 10.69 12.87 12.46
C ALA A 166 11.69 13.42 13.49
N ILE A 167 11.85 14.73 13.50
CA ILE A 167 12.58 15.52 14.48
C ILE A 167 11.56 16.48 15.12
N PRO A 168 11.12 16.25 16.38
CA PRO A 168 9.98 16.93 16.99
C PRO A 168 9.96 18.45 16.82
N GLU A 169 11.10 19.11 17.01
CA GLU A 169 11.25 20.56 16.90
C GLU A 169 11.02 21.09 15.49
N LEU A 170 11.45 20.34 14.47
CA LEU A 170 11.24 20.67 13.07
C LEU A 170 9.81 20.34 12.64
N ASP A 171 9.29 19.22 13.12
CA ASP A 171 7.97 18.73 12.74
C ASP A 171 6.87 19.68 13.23
N ILE A 172 7.02 20.26 14.45
CA ILE A 172 6.16 21.32 14.98
C ILE A 172 6.19 22.55 14.06
N LYS A 173 7.39 23.02 13.70
CA LYS A 173 7.55 24.18 12.79
C LYS A 173 6.92 23.93 11.41
N ILE A 174 7.05 22.70 10.89
CA ILE A 174 6.42 22.31 9.62
C ILE A 174 4.89 22.38 9.75
N CYS A 175 4.33 21.81 10.83
CA CYS A 175 2.89 21.86 11.08
C CYS A 175 2.38 23.29 11.22
N GLU A 176 3.08 24.17 11.94
CA GLU A 176 2.76 25.58 12.08
C GLU A 176 2.78 26.30 10.73
N ALA A 177 3.84 26.12 9.92
CA ALA A 177 3.96 26.74 8.62
C ALA A 177 2.85 26.30 7.66
N VAL A 178 2.54 24.99 7.63
CA VAL A 178 1.44 24.47 6.83
C VAL A 178 0.11 25.03 7.32
N ARG A 179 -0.15 25.09 8.65
CA ARG A 179 -1.37 25.63 9.22
C ARG A 179 -1.58 27.09 8.86
N VAL A 180 -0.54 27.91 8.98
CA VAL A 180 -0.59 29.32 8.59
C VAL A 180 -0.91 29.49 7.10
N ALA A 181 -0.32 28.65 6.25
CA ALA A 181 -0.49 28.74 4.80
C ALA A 181 -1.88 28.29 4.32
N VAL A 182 -2.44 27.23 4.92
CA VAL A 182 -3.72 26.67 4.45
C VAL A 182 -4.94 27.18 5.23
N GLY A 183 -4.74 27.86 6.38
CA GLY A 183 -5.82 28.36 7.26
C GLY A 183 -6.41 27.29 8.15
N ASP A 184 -7.26 27.71 9.10
CA ASP A 184 -7.74 26.87 10.22
C ASP A 184 -8.70 25.75 9.79
N ASP A 185 -9.49 25.96 8.77
CA ASP A 185 -10.52 25.02 8.33
C ASP A 185 -9.98 23.85 7.49
N TYR A 186 -8.72 23.91 7.06
CA TYR A 186 -8.13 22.86 6.23
C TYR A 186 -7.60 21.73 7.09
N ARG A 187 -7.95 20.48 6.75
CA ARG A 187 -7.53 19.31 7.50
C ARG A 187 -6.06 18.99 7.26
N ILE A 188 -5.27 18.98 8.34
CA ILE A 188 -3.88 18.55 8.34
C ILE A 188 -3.76 17.24 9.12
N MET A 189 -2.92 16.35 8.64
CA MET A 189 -2.55 15.09 9.30
C MET A 189 -1.03 14.99 9.34
N LEU A 190 -0.50 14.33 10.36
CA LEU A 190 0.93 14.07 10.52
C LEU A 190 1.17 12.56 10.60
N ASP A 191 2.09 12.06 9.78
CA ASP A 191 2.52 10.66 9.77
C ASP A 191 4.05 10.58 9.97
N SER A 192 4.47 10.41 11.21
CA SER A 192 5.89 10.33 11.58
C SER A 192 6.51 8.93 11.38
N THR A 193 5.79 8.01 10.80
CA THR A 193 6.27 6.66 10.42
C THR A 193 6.99 5.94 11.58
N TRP A 194 6.29 5.67 12.69
CA TRP A 194 6.78 4.97 13.92
C TRP A 194 7.99 5.64 14.61
N SER A 195 8.22 6.93 14.37
CA SER A 195 9.46 7.58 14.79
C SER A 195 9.42 8.14 16.21
N TYR A 196 8.23 8.35 16.78
CA TYR A 196 8.09 8.94 18.10
C TYR A 196 7.90 7.89 19.20
N ASP A 197 8.49 8.18 20.36
CA ASP A 197 8.06 7.65 21.63
C ASP A 197 6.86 8.44 22.18
N TYR A 198 6.29 7.99 23.29
CA TYR A 198 5.13 8.65 23.88
C TYR A 198 5.34 10.13 24.22
N PRO A 199 6.44 10.54 24.90
CA PRO A 199 6.69 11.96 25.18
C PRO A 199 6.76 12.84 23.93
N ASN A 200 7.45 12.37 22.89
CA ASN A 200 7.57 13.11 21.64
C ASN A 200 6.25 13.15 20.85
N ALA A 201 5.48 12.06 20.84
CA ALA A 201 4.16 12.04 20.24
C ALA A 201 3.21 13.05 20.91
N LEU A 202 3.21 13.10 22.25
CA LEU A 202 2.40 14.06 23.01
C LEU A 202 2.82 15.51 22.77
N ARG A 203 4.13 15.75 22.59
CA ARG A 203 4.68 17.09 22.35
C ARG A 203 4.34 17.64 20.97
N VAL A 204 4.30 16.76 19.96
CA VAL A 204 4.07 17.17 18.56
C VAL A 204 2.57 17.23 18.25
N GLY A 205 1.75 16.38 18.85
CA GLY A 205 0.29 16.35 18.66
C GLY A 205 -0.43 17.38 19.48
#